data_1d02cd5587300debe856d5a6a1e72af9
#
_entry.id   1d02cd5587300debe856d5a6a1e72af9
#
_cell.length_a   1.000
_cell.length_b   1.000
_cell.length_c   1.000
_cell.angle_alpha   90.00
_cell.angle_beta   90.00
_cell.angle_gamma   90.00
#
_symmetry.space_group_name_H-M   'P 1'
#
loop_
_entity.id
_entity.type
_entity.pdbx_description
1 polymer ?
#
loop_
_entity_poly.entity_id
_entity_poly.type
_entity_poly.pdbx_seq_one_letter_code
_entity_poly.pdbx_strand_id
1 'polypeptide(L)'
;MTEMYKLEPGGALKGRIRVPGDKSISHRSIMLGSIAEGVTRISGFLEGEDAIATMNAFRALGVRIEGPDRGGVTVHGVGMRGLKAPAKALDCGNSGTSMRLLCGLLAGQDFDCELTGDASLRQRPMQRVAEPLARMRAEIST
;
A
#
# COMPACT_ATOMS: atom_id res chain seq x y z
N MET A 1 16.77 8.59 22.32
CA MET A 1 17.88 9.53 21.95
C MET A 1 17.40 10.34 20.76
N THR A 2 17.39 11.65 20.85
CA THR A 2 17.04 12.53 19.73
C THR A 2 18.27 12.66 18.86
N GLU A 3 18.26 12.11 17.65
CA GLU A 3 19.33 12.33 16.69
C GLU A 3 19.31 13.79 16.23
N MET A 4 20.46 14.45 16.29
CA MET A 4 20.61 15.84 15.89
C MET A 4 21.54 15.91 14.67
N TYR A 5 21.03 16.46 13.58
CA TYR A 5 21.82 16.71 12.37
C TYR A 5 22.31 18.16 12.38
N LYS A 6 23.62 18.36 12.33
CA LYS A 6 24.23 19.68 12.14
C LYS A 6 24.57 19.87 10.67
N LEU A 7 23.97 20.87 10.04
CA LEU A 7 24.19 21.22 8.64
C LEU A 7 25.04 22.49 8.58
N GLU A 8 26.08 22.45 7.78
CA GLU A 8 26.93 23.61 7.47
C GLU A 8 26.87 23.95 5.98
N PRO A 9 26.95 25.24 5.62
CA PRO A 9 27.00 25.63 4.21
C PRO A 9 28.17 24.96 3.51
N GLY A 10 27.94 24.35 2.37
CA GLY A 10 28.95 23.68 1.56
C GLY A 10 29.02 24.24 0.14
N GLY A 11 30.02 23.77 -0.63
CA GLY A 11 30.18 24.13 -2.05
C GLY A 11 29.11 23.49 -2.96
N ALA A 12 29.23 23.70 -4.27
CA ALA A 12 28.32 23.12 -5.25
C ALA A 12 28.44 21.60 -5.33
N LEU A 13 27.32 20.91 -5.29
CA LEU A 13 27.26 19.47 -5.50
C LEU A 13 27.32 19.15 -7.01
N LYS A 14 28.18 18.19 -7.37
CA LYS A 14 28.29 17.64 -8.73
C LYS A 14 28.30 16.13 -8.66
N GLY A 15 27.53 15.48 -9.51
CA GLY A 15 27.51 14.02 -9.60
C GLY A 15 26.17 13.50 -10.07
N ARG A 16 26.11 12.18 -10.22
CA ARG A 16 24.89 11.42 -10.50
C ARG A 16 24.68 10.42 -9.39
N ILE A 17 23.51 10.44 -8.79
CA ILE A 17 23.11 9.48 -7.77
C ILE A 17 21.88 8.69 -8.25
N ARG A 18 21.72 7.50 -7.73
CA ARG A 18 20.47 6.72 -7.84
C ARG A 18 19.77 6.75 -6.50
N VAL A 19 18.57 7.30 -6.49
CA VAL A 19 17.73 7.32 -5.29
C VAL A 19 17.02 5.98 -5.10
N PRO A 20 16.61 5.62 -3.86
CA PRO A 20 15.71 4.49 -3.60
C PRO A 20 14.38 4.63 -4.37
N GLY A 21 13.63 3.54 -4.45
CA GLY A 21 12.28 3.56 -5.01
C GLY A 21 11.35 4.52 -4.27
N ASP A 22 10.40 5.11 -4.98
CA ASP A 22 9.37 5.97 -4.37
C ASP A 22 8.33 5.13 -3.63
N LYS A 23 7.98 5.56 -2.42
CA LYS A 23 7.00 4.90 -1.56
C LYS A 23 5.61 4.83 -2.21
N SER A 24 5.14 5.95 -2.73
CA SER A 24 3.80 6.06 -3.31
C SER A 24 3.66 5.26 -4.60
N ILE A 25 4.72 5.25 -5.42
CA ILE A 25 4.76 4.42 -6.63
C ILE A 25 4.77 2.94 -6.25
N SER A 26 5.54 2.55 -5.22
CA SER A 26 5.61 1.16 -4.77
C SER A 26 4.24 0.66 -4.28
N HIS A 27 3.51 1.41 -3.47
CA HIS A 27 2.14 1.06 -3.09
C HIS A 27 1.23 0.87 -4.31
N ARG A 28 1.20 1.86 -5.21
CA ARG A 28 0.31 1.84 -6.37
C ARG A 28 0.66 0.76 -7.37
N SER A 29 1.93 0.43 -7.53
CA SER A 29 2.35 -0.65 -8.43
C SER A 29 1.81 -2.01 -7.99
N ILE A 30 1.79 -2.28 -6.67
CA ILE A 30 1.14 -3.46 -6.11
C ILE A 30 -0.37 -3.41 -6.34
N MET A 31 -1.02 -2.31 -5.96
CA MET A 31 -2.48 -2.17 -6.03
C MET A 31 -2.99 -2.32 -7.47
N LEU A 32 -2.43 -1.53 -8.39
CA LEU A 32 -2.85 -1.53 -9.79
C LEU A 32 -2.47 -2.83 -10.50
N GLY A 33 -1.27 -3.36 -10.23
CA GLY A 33 -0.83 -4.65 -10.76
C GLY A 33 -1.73 -5.80 -10.29
N SER A 34 -2.26 -5.72 -9.06
CA SER A 34 -3.14 -6.77 -8.51
C SER A 34 -4.51 -6.82 -9.18
N ILE A 35 -5.09 -5.66 -9.53
CA ILE A 35 -6.40 -5.55 -10.19
C ILE A 35 -6.30 -5.48 -11.72
N ALA A 36 -5.11 -5.48 -12.27
CA ALA A 36 -4.89 -5.65 -13.70
C ALA A 36 -5.12 -7.11 -14.12
N GLU A 37 -5.24 -7.34 -15.41
CA GLU A 37 -5.17 -8.67 -16.01
C GLU A 37 -3.73 -8.96 -16.46
N GLY A 38 -3.23 -10.17 -16.22
CA GLY A 38 -1.90 -10.60 -16.61
C GLY A 38 -0.83 -10.35 -15.57
N VAL A 39 0.42 -10.16 -16.01
CA VAL A 39 1.59 -10.09 -15.13
C VAL A 39 2.23 -8.72 -15.18
N THR A 40 2.33 -8.08 -14.00
CA THR A 40 3.06 -6.81 -13.82
C THR A 40 4.42 -7.09 -13.20
N ARG A 41 5.49 -6.62 -13.86
CA ARG A 41 6.86 -6.67 -13.34
C ARG A 41 7.28 -5.29 -12.86
N ILE A 42 7.73 -5.21 -11.62
CA ILE A 42 8.13 -3.98 -10.94
C ILE A 42 9.62 -4.06 -10.67
N SER A 43 10.36 -3.00 -10.96
CA SER A 43 11.77 -2.85 -10.60
C SER A 43 11.97 -1.59 -9.76
N GLY A 44 12.89 -1.64 -8.81
CA GLY A 44 13.15 -0.53 -7.90
C GLY A 44 12.04 -0.32 -6.87
N PHE A 45 11.33 -1.38 -6.52
CA PHE A 45 10.34 -1.38 -5.43
C PHE A 45 10.99 -0.97 -4.12
N LEU A 46 10.36 -0.05 -3.37
CA LEU A 46 10.82 0.34 -2.05
C LEU A 46 10.42 -0.76 -1.04
N GLU A 47 11.41 -1.48 -0.53
CA GLU A 47 11.21 -2.56 0.45
C GLU A 47 11.02 -2.02 1.88
N GLY A 48 10.23 -0.97 2.03
CA GLY A 48 9.86 -0.41 3.33
C GLY A 48 8.64 -1.13 3.93
N GLU A 49 8.53 -1.12 5.25
CA GLU A 49 7.47 -1.80 6.01
C GLU A 49 6.07 -1.51 5.49
N ASP A 50 5.78 -0.24 5.18
CA ASP A 50 4.47 0.18 4.67
C ASP A 50 4.15 -0.47 3.31
N ALA A 51 5.12 -0.54 2.38
CA ALA A 51 4.93 -1.14 1.07
C ALA A 51 4.81 -2.66 1.16
N ILE A 52 5.55 -3.27 2.08
CA ILE A 52 5.44 -4.70 2.40
C ILE A 52 4.07 -5.02 3.01
N ALA A 53 3.54 -4.17 3.91
CA ALA A 53 2.20 -4.34 4.46
C ALA A 53 1.13 -4.32 3.35
N THR A 54 1.24 -3.40 2.39
CA THR A 54 0.35 -3.39 1.21
C THR A 54 0.45 -4.68 0.40
N MET A 55 1.66 -5.15 0.13
CA MET A 55 1.87 -6.39 -0.62
C MET A 55 1.25 -7.60 0.10
N ASN A 56 1.39 -7.68 1.42
CA ASN A 56 0.83 -8.75 2.23
C ASN A 56 -0.70 -8.69 2.27
N ALA A 57 -1.28 -7.48 2.31
CA ALA A 57 -2.73 -7.29 2.20
C ALA A 57 -3.27 -7.87 0.87
N PHE A 58 -2.60 -7.60 -0.26
CA PHE A 58 -3.02 -8.15 -1.55
C PHE A 58 -2.78 -9.66 -1.67
N ARG A 59 -1.75 -10.21 -1.03
CA ARG A 59 -1.60 -11.67 -0.89
C ARG A 59 -2.77 -12.29 -0.13
N ALA A 60 -3.19 -11.65 0.96
CA ALA A 60 -4.35 -12.10 1.73
C ALA A 60 -5.66 -11.99 0.94
N LEU A 61 -5.75 -11.06 -0.01
CA LEU A 61 -6.85 -10.92 -0.97
C LEU A 61 -6.76 -11.91 -2.15
N GLY A 62 -5.84 -12.88 -2.11
CA GLY A 62 -5.72 -13.95 -3.09
C GLY A 62 -4.83 -13.65 -4.29
N VAL A 63 -4.10 -12.55 -4.29
CA VAL A 63 -3.17 -12.20 -5.37
C VAL A 63 -1.83 -12.91 -5.18
N ARG A 64 -1.35 -13.60 -6.20
CA ARG A 64 0.01 -14.16 -6.22
C ARG A 64 1.02 -13.05 -6.47
N ILE A 65 1.89 -12.80 -5.50
CA ILE A 65 2.96 -11.79 -5.58
C ILE A 65 4.28 -12.45 -5.21
N GLU A 66 5.23 -12.43 -6.13
CA GLU A 66 6.59 -12.94 -5.97
C GLU A 66 7.55 -11.78 -5.63
N GLY A 67 8.50 -12.04 -4.75
CA GLY A 67 9.41 -11.03 -4.24
C GLY A 67 8.97 -10.43 -2.90
N PRO A 68 9.56 -9.30 -2.44
CA PRO A 68 10.61 -8.55 -3.17
C PRO A 68 11.96 -9.29 -3.17
N ASP A 69 12.69 -9.13 -4.24
CA ASP A 69 14.09 -9.55 -4.32
C ASP A 69 14.89 -8.42 -4.98
N ARG A 70 15.75 -7.78 -4.20
CA ARG A 70 16.58 -6.63 -4.63
C ARG A 70 15.77 -5.56 -5.40
N GLY A 71 14.59 -5.22 -4.88
CA GLY A 71 13.66 -4.28 -5.49
C GLY A 71 12.86 -4.83 -6.67
N GLY A 72 12.96 -6.12 -6.96
CA GLY A 72 12.18 -6.81 -7.98
C GLY A 72 10.91 -7.42 -7.39
N VAL A 73 9.74 -7.15 -7.97
CA VAL A 73 8.47 -7.76 -7.59
C VAL A 73 7.70 -8.15 -8.86
N THR A 74 7.08 -9.33 -8.84
CA THR A 74 6.17 -9.78 -9.89
C THR A 74 4.78 -9.99 -9.32
N VAL A 75 3.79 -9.31 -9.89
CA VAL A 75 2.39 -9.38 -9.48
C VAL A 75 1.59 -10.09 -10.58
N HIS A 76 0.90 -11.17 -10.21
CA HIS A 76 -0.04 -11.86 -11.08
C HIS A 76 -1.42 -11.29 -10.83
N GLY A 77 -1.83 -10.33 -11.64
CA GLY A 77 -3.08 -9.62 -11.49
C GLY A 77 -4.29 -10.54 -11.70
N VAL A 78 -5.34 -10.27 -10.94
CA VAL A 78 -6.57 -11.09 -10.91
C VAL A 78 -7.77 -10.39 -11.55
N GLY A 79 -7.56 -9.19 -12.11
CA GLY A 79 -8.63 -8.35 -12.63
C GLY A 79 -9.39 -7.60 -11.54
N MET A 80 -10.25 -6.68 -11.96
CA MET A 80 -11.02 -5.80 -11.05
C MET A 80 -11.94 -6.56 -10.06
N ARG A 81 -12.37 -7.75 -10.41
CA ARG A 81 -13.32 -8.57 -9.63
C ARG A 81 -12.72 -9.90 -9.15
N GLY A 82 -11.42 -10.10 -9.31
CA GLY A 82 -10.75 -11.34 -8.96
C GLY A 82 -10.21 -11.41 -7.54
N LEU A 83 -10.32 -10.32 -6.77
CA LEU A 83 -9.96 -10.32 -5.35
C LEU A 83 -10.89 -11.21 -4.55
N LYS A 84 -10.37 -11.82 -3.49
CA LYS A 84 -11.11 -12.75 -2.63
C LYS A 84 -11.22 -12.18 -1.23
N ALA A 85 -12.33 -12.50 -0.54
CA ALA A 85 -12.51 -12.17 0.87
C ALA A 85 -11.32 -12.70 1.70
N PRO A 86 -10.67 -11.86 2.50
CA PRO A 86 -9.57 -12.30 3.34
C PRO A 86 -10.09 -13.12 4.53
N ALA A 87 -9.30 -14.09 4.99
CA ALA A 87 -9.67 -14.92 6.14
C ALA A 87 -9.58 -14.18 7.49
N LYS A 88 -8.89 -13.03 7.52
CA LYS A 88 -8.65 -12.21 8.73
C LYS A 88 -8.62 -10.74 8.33
N ALA A 89 -8.69 -9.84 9.33
CA ALA A 89 -8.46 -8.43 9.12
C ALA A 89 -7.15 -8.17 8.38
N LEU A 90 -7.18 -7.27 7.41
CA LEU A 90 -6.01 -6.86 6.63
C LEU A 90 -5.18 -5.87 7.46
N ASP A 91 -3.99 -6.28 7.84
CA ASP A 91 -3.06 -5.44 8.60
C ASP A 91 -2.31 -4.49 7.68
N CYS A 92 -2.54 -3.21 7.84
CA CYS A 92 -1.88 -2.14 7.12
C CYS A 92 -0.61 -1.63 7.83
N GLY A 93 -0.19 -2.25 8.93
CA GLY A 93 0.94 -1.80 9.76
C GLY A 93 0.76 -0.35 10.23
N ASN A 94 1.72 0.53 9.94
CA ASN A 94 1.59 1.98 10.18
C ASN A 94 1.19 2.76 8.92
N SER A 95 0.79 2.07 7.84
CA SER A 95 0.55 2.72 6.55
C SER A 95 -0.85 3.33 6.43
N GLY A 96 -1.00 4.59 6.75
CA GLY A 96 -2.22 5.34 6.46
C GLY A 96 -2.54 5.43 4.96
N THR A 97 -1.52 5.37 4.10
CA THR A 97 -1.70 5.33 2.65
C THR A 97 -2.39 4.04 2.22
N SER A 98 -1.90 2.89 2.70
CA SER A 98 -2.49 1.59 2.39
C SER A 98 -3.94 1.53 2.84
N MET A 99 -4.20 1.86 4.10
CA MET A 99 -5.55 1.82 4.67
C MET A 99 -6.54 2.68 3.88
N ARG A 100 -6.17 3.92 3.57
CA ARG A 100 -7.08 4.84 2.86
C ARG A 100 -7.32 4.44 1.41
N LEU A 101 -6.31 3.97 0.71
CA LEU A 101 -6.47 3.51 -0.68
C LEU A 101 -7.24 2.19 -0.74
N LEU A 102 -7.00 1.28 0.21
CA LEU A 102 -7.75 0.02 0.32
C LEU A 102 -9.23 0.26 0.63
N CYS A 103 -9.58 1.23 1.47
CA CYS A 103 -10.99 1.60 1.68
C CYS A 103 -11.71 1.85 0.35
N GLY A 104 -11.10 2.65 -0.55
CA GLY A 104 -11.70 2.94 -1.85
C GLY A 104 -11.80 1.72 -2.76
N LEU A 105 -10.76 0.90 -2.81
CA LEU A 105 -10.72 -0.30 -3.64
C LEU A 105 -11.72 -1.35 -3.17
N LEU A 106 -11.75 -1.60 -1.86
CA LEU A 106 -12.55 -2.65 -1.26
C LEU A 106 -14.03 -2.30 -1.18
N ALA A 107 -14.37 -1.01 -1.10
CA ALA A 107 -15.76 -0.55 -1.20
C ALA A 107 -16.44 -0.92 -2.54
N GLY A 108 -15.67 -1.25 -3.57
CA GLY A 108 -16.18 -1.73 -4.87
C GLY A 108 -16.15 -3.25 -5.06
N GLN A 109 -15.85 -4.03 -4.02
CA GLN A 109 -15.82 -5.50 -4.08
C GLN A 109 -17.11 -6.12 -3.55
N ASP A 110 -17.35 -7.39 -3.89
CA ASP A 110 -18.57 -8.13 -3.54
C ASP A 110 -18.41 -8.92 -2.22
N PHE A 111 -17.55 -8.45 -1.30
CA PHE A 111 -17.33 -9.08 0.01
C PHE A 111 -17.01 -8.03 1.08
N ASP A 112 -17.31 -8.37 2.34
CA ASP A 112 -16.93 -7.57 3.48
C ASP A 112 -15.54 -7.90 3.96
N CYS A 113 -14.83 -6.89 4.49
CA CYS A 113 -13.52 -7.08 5.08
C CYS A 113 -13.24 -6.02 6.16
N GLU A 114 -12.31 -6.34 7.03
CA GLU A 114 -11.82 -5.45 8.07
C GLU A 114 -10.40 -4.99 7.74
N LEU A 115 -10.13 -3.69 7.95
CA LEU A 115 -8.79 -3.11 7.89
C LEU A 115 -8.34 -2.75 9.30
N THR A 116 -7.11 -3.11 9.63
CA THR A 116 -6.49 -2.78 10.92
C THR A 116 -5.07 -2.29 10.72
N GLY A 117 -4.40 -1.96 11.80
CA GLY A 117 -3.00 -1.57 11.82
C GLY A 117 -2.49 -1.42 13.24
N ASP A 118 -1.31 -0.85 13.39
CA ASP A 118 -0.71 -0.60 14.69
C ASP A 118 -1.51 0.40 15.54
N ALA A 119 -1.10 0.58 16.79
CA ALA A 119 -1.76 1.48 17.72
C ALA A 119 -1.83 2.94 17.22
N SER A 120 -0.81 3.40 16.48
CA SER A 120 -0.77 4.74 15.89
C SER A 120 -1.74 4.86 14.72
N LEU A 121 -1.78 3.88 13.83
CA LEU A 121 -2.66 3.90 12.66
C LEU A 121 -4.13 3.85 13.07
N ARG A 122 -4.47 3.04 14.06
CA ARG A 122 -5.85 2.92 14.59
C ARG A 122 -6.40 4.21 15.22
N GLN A 123 -5.53 5.14 15.62
CA GLN A 123 -5.93 6.44 16.15
C GLN A 123 -6.10 7.50 15.05
N ARG A 124 -5.70 7.22 13.81
CA ARG A 124 -5.79 8.21 12.73
C ARG A 124 -7.21 8.34 12.22
N PRO A 125 -7.72 9.58 12.04
CA PRO A 125 -9.08 9.80 11.57
C PRO A 125 -9.26 9.28 10.14
N MET A 126 -10.22 8.37 9.95
CA MET A 126 -10.59 7.82 8.64
C MET A 126 -11.84 8.48 8.05
N GLN A 127 -12.50 9.35 8.81
CA GLN A 127 -13.76 10.01 8.41
C GLN A 127 -13.66 10.72 7.06
N ARG A 128 -12.50 11.35 6.76
CA ARG A 128 -12.26 12.04 5.48
C ARG A 128 -12.31 11.11 4.25
N VAL A 129 -12.20 9.80 4.45
CA VAL A 129 -12.33 8.79 3.40
C VAL A 129 -13.68 8.09 3.49
N ALA A 130 -14.11 7.73 4.70
CA ALA A 130 -15.37 7.04 4.93
C ALA A 130 -16.58 7.89 4.48
N GLU A 131 -16.60 9.18 4.80
CA GLU A 131 -17.73 10.04 4.45
C GLU A 131 -17.97 10.21 2.93
N PRO A 132 -16.96 10.52 2.09
CA PRO A 132 -17.15 10.55 0.65
C PRO A 132 -17.58 9.20 0.07
N LEU A 133 -17.03 8.10 0.55
CA LEU A 133 -17.39 6.76 0.10
C LEU A 133 -18.82 6.39 0.49
N ALA A 134 -19.27 6.79 1.70
CA ALA A 134 -20.66 6.61 2.12
C ALA A 134 -21.65 7.35 1.20
N ARG A 135 -21.29 8.53 0.71
CA ARG A 135 -22.09 9.24 -0.32
C ARG A 135 -22.16 8.47 -1.65
N MET A 136 -21.19 7.59 -1.90
CA MET A 136 -21.16 6.65 -3.03
C MET A 136 -21.81 5.29 -2.69
N ARG A 137 -22.52 5.20 -1.56
CA ARG A 137 -23.22 4.01 -1.04
C ARG A 137 -22.30 2.90 -0.53
N ALA A 138 -21.05 3.19 -0.16
CA ALA A 138 -20.23 2.24 0.58
C ALA A 138 -20.65 2.26 2.06
N GLU A 139 -20.76 1.10 2.66
CA GLU A 139 -21.01 0.95 4.08
C GLU A 139 -19.68 0.77 4.81
N ILE A 140 -19.25 1.78 5.58
CA ILE A 140 -17.95 1.79 6.26
C ILE A 140 -18.18 2.17 7.73
N SER A 141 -17.80 1.26 8.63
CA SER A 141 -17.74 1.49 10.07
C SER A 141 -16.31 1.81 10.51
N THR A 142 -16.09 2.81 11.39
CA THR A 142 -14.76 3.22 11.89
C THR A 142 -14.79 3.33 13.42
#